data_b734b47985a07804c3907b57690ab5fa
#
_entry.id   b734b47985a07804c3907b57690ab5fa
#
_cell.length_a   1.000
_cell.length_b   1.000
_cell.length_c   1.000
_cell.angle_alpha   90.00
_cell.angle_beta   90.00
_cell.angle_gamma   90.00
#
_symmetry.space_group_name_H-M   'P 1'
#
loop_
_entity.id
_entity.type
_entity.pdbx_description
1 polymer ?
#
loop_
_entity_poly.entity_id
_entity_poly.type
_entity_poly.pdbx_seq_one_letter_code
_entity_poly.pdbx_strand_id
1 'polypeptide(L)'
;MTLPDLGSVPMCVNVRAARLGDGAGISRAWMSAAKYYADLDPEHFQVPTAIGLAESWDSELRQVDEGSLQLVAEVDDQVVGWLAARIEEPIPNASAQLTREPGWVRLVVDALVVQQEHWRHGAGGALLDAAETWGRSRGAHVARLDTYIGSPVSVPFYEDRMGYERRAIVFQKQL
;
A
#
# COMPACT_ATOMS: atom_id res chain seq x y z
N MET A 1 -9.31 24.70 37.58
CA MET A 1 -8.56 23.47 37.76
C MET A 1 -8.55 22.76 36.43
N THR A 2 -7.53 23.04 35.62
CA THR A 2 -7.38 22.54 34.25
C THR A 2 -6.83 21.14 34.31
N LEU A 3 -7.51 20.16 33.76
CA LEU A 3 -7.01 18.80 33.62
C LEU A 3 -5.73 18.82 32.77
N PRO A 4 -4.69 18.08 33.13
CA PRO A 4 -3.51 17.97 32.32
C PRO A 4 -3.89 17.25 31.00
N ASP A 5 -3.42 17.84 29.90
CA ASP A 5 -3.43 17.22 28.58
C ASP A 5 -2.69 15.86 28.67
N LEU A 6 -3.44 14.77 28.62
CA LEU A 6 -2.87 13.43 28.51
C LEU A 6 -2.31 13.34 27.07
N GLY A 7 -1.09 13.86 26.92
CA GLY A 7 -0.34 13.77 25.69
C GLY A 7 -0.45 12.36 25.13
N SER A 8 -0.97 12.23 23.89
CA SER A 8 -1.03 10.98 23.16
C SER A 8 0.39 10.40 23.09
N VAL A 9 0.61 9.29 23.76
CA VAL A 9 1.85 8.52 23.64
C VAL A 9 2.03 8.26 22.14
N PRO A 10 3.15 8.64 21.53
CA PRO A 10 3.35 8.36 20.11
C PRO A 10 3.26 6.84 19.90
N MET A 11 2.29 6.39 19.10
CA MET A 11 2.16 4.98 18.75
C MET A 11 3.41 4.56 17.99
N CYS A 12 4.15 3.62 18.53
CA CYS A 12 5.34 3.07 17.89
C CYS A 12 4.89 2.15 16.76
N VAL A 13 5.04 2.60 15.53
CA VAL A 13 4.79 1.76 14.34
C VAL A 13 6.06 0.98 14.04
N ASN A 14 5.96 -0.34 14.04
CA ASN A 14 7.02 -1.25 13.61
C ASN A 14 6.69 -1.79 12.21
N VAL A 15 7.63 -1.68 11.26
CA VAL A 15 7.48 -2.24 9.90
C VAL A 15 8.43 -3.41 9.75
N ARG A 16 7.90 -4.54 9.29
CA ARG A 16 8.66 -5.75 9.02
C ARG A 16 8.15 -6.49 7.77
N ALA A 17 8.95 -7.43 7.28
CA ALA A 17 8.48 -8.37 6.27
C ALA A 17 7.27 -9.16 6.80
N ALA A 18 6.28 -9.34 5.92
CA ALA A 18 5.13 -10.19 6.20
C ALA A 18 5.55 -11.66 6.29
N ARG A 19 4.88 -12.43 7.14
CA ARG A 19 5.16 -13.85 7.40
C ARG A 19 3.87 -14.64 7.53
N LEU A 20 3.98 -15.95 7.44
CA LEU A 20 2.84 -16.84 7.69
C LEU A 20 2.25 -16.58 9.07
N GLY A 21 0.91 -16.49 9.11
CA GLY A 21 0.13 -16.10 10.27
C GLY A 21 -0.29 -14.62 10.29
N ASP A 22 0.28 -13.78 9.41
CA ASP A 22 -0.15 -12.37 9.27
C ASP A 22 -1.46 -12.23 8.49
N GLY A 23 -1.90 -13.28 7.78
CA GLY A 23 -3.08 -13.25 6.91
C GLY A 23 -4.33 -12.70 7.57
N ALA A 24 -4.56 -13.00 8.85
CA ALA A 24 -5.70 -12.46 9.60
C ALA A 24 -5.61 -10.93 9.80
N GLY A 25 -4.40 -10.41 10.07
CA GLY A 25 -4.15 -8.98 10.21
C GLY A 25 -4.26 -8.24 8.88
N ILE A 26 -3.68 -8.81 7.82
CA ILE A 26 -3.78 -8.30 6.44
C ILE A 26 -5.25 -8.26 6.02
N SER A 27 -6.00 -9.33 6.29
CA SER A 27 -7.45 -9.40 6.00
C SER A 27 -8.22 -8.26 6.67
N ARG A 28 -7.95 -7.95 7.95
CA ARG A 28 -8.59 -6.81 8.64
C ARG A 28 -8.27 -5.48 7.97
N ALA A 29 -7.00 -5.24 7.62
CA ALA A 29 -6.59 -4.00 6.96
C ALA A 29 -7.24 -3.88 5.56
N TRP A 30 -7.27 -4.97 4.80
CA TRP A 30 -7.92 -5.04 3.50
C TRP A 30 -9.42 -4.76 3.57
N MET A 31 -10.14 -5.42 4.50
CA MET A 31 -11.57 -5.22 4.71
C MET A 31 -11.90 -3.79 5.16
N SER A 32 -11.06 -3.19 5.99
CA SER A 32 -11.19 -1.77 6.40
C SER A 32 -11.09 -0.83 5.20
N ALA A 33 -10.10 -1.04 4.32
CA ALA A 33 -9.94 -0.28 3.08
C ALA A 33 -11.11 -0.52 2.11
N ALA A 34 -11.51 -1.78 1.91
CA ALA A 34 -12.62 -2.14 1.04
C ALA A 34 -13.93 -1.46 1.47
N LYS A 35 -14.21 -1.45 2.77
CA LYS A 35 -15.38 -0.75 3.31
C LYS A 35 -15.31 0.75 3.04
N TYR A 36 -14.16 1.38 3.30
CA TYR A 36 -13.98 2.81 3.03
C TYR A 36 -14.26 3.16 1.56
N TYR A 37 -13.69 2.39 0.62
CA TYR A 37 -13.89 2.65 -0.80
C TYR A 37 -15.31 2.34 -1.27
N ALA A 38 -15.95 1.29 -0.74
CA ALA A 38 -17.33 0.97 -1.05
C ALA A 38 -18.33 2.02 -0.50
N ASP A 39 -18.03 2.62 0.66
CA ASP A 39 -18.80 3.76 1.20
C ASP A 39 -18.59 5.04 0.35
N LEU A 40 -17.42 5.19 -0.28
CA LEU A 40 -17.07 6.35 -1.10
C LEU A 40 -17.68 6.27 -2.50
N ASP A 41 -17.63 5.11 -3.14
CA ASP A 41 -18.17 4.85 -4.48
C ASP A 41 -18.68 3.39 -4.59
N PRO A 42 -19.94 3.13 -4.17
CA PRO A 42 -20.50 1.78 -4.16
C PRO A 42 -20.78 1.20 -5.56
N GLU A 43 -20.77 2.02 -6.60
CA GLU A 43 -20.92 1.55 -7.98
C GLU A 43 -19.61 0.95 -8.52
N HIS A 44 -18.49 1.41 -8.00
CA HIS A 44 -17.17 0.98 -8.45
C HIS A 44 -16.51 -0.04 -7.51
N PHE A 45 -16.72 0.09 -6.20
CA PHE A 45 -16.09 -0.76 -5.20
C PHE A 45 -17.09 -1.65 -4.48
N GLN A 46 -16.61 -2.79 -4.00
CA GLN A 46 -17.38 -3.73 -3.19
C GLN A 46 -16.58 -4.19 -1.97
N VAL A 47 -17.27 -4.59 -0.94
CA VAL A 47 -16.65 -5.27 0.20
C VAL A 47 -16.55 -6.75 -0.12
N PRO A 48 -15.32 -7.34 -0.17
CA PRO A 48 -15.17 -8.76 -0.48
C PRO A 48 -15.68 -9.65 0.65
N THR A 49 -15.88 -10.95 0.35
CA THR A 49 -16.22 -11.95 1.36
C THR A 49 -15.04 -12.16 2.31
N ALA A 50 -15.29 -12.08 3.62
CA ALA A 50 -14.26 -12.31 4.63
C ALA A 50 -13.89 -13.80 4.81
N ILE A 51 -14.78 -14.71 4.37
CA ILE A 51 -14.60 -16.17 4.55
C ILE A 51 -13.40 -16.64 3.71
N GLY A 52 -12.43 -17.27 4.35
CA GLY A 52 -11.23 -17.79 3.70
C GLY A 52 -10.19 -16.72 3.28
N LEU A 53 -10.45 -15.45 3.58
CA LEU A 53 -9.57 -14.37 3.14
C LEU A 53 -8.21 -14.40 3.86
N ALA A 54 -8.18 -14.72 5.14
CA ALA A 54 -6.95 -14.81 5.91
C ALA A 54 -6.04 -15.96 5.41
N GLU A 55 -6.64 -17.11 5.11
CA GLU A 55 -5.96 -18.28 4.54
C GLU A 55 -5.44 -18.00 3.12
N SER A 56 -6.19 -17.22 2.34
CA SER A 56 -5.76 -16.78 1.02
C SER A 56 -4.50 -15.92 1.11
N TRP A 57 -4.48 -14.92 2.02
CA TRP A 57 -3.29 -14.10 2.24
C TRP A 57 -2.10 -14.92 2.71
N ASP A 58 -2.30 -15.85 3.67
CA ASP A 58 -1.21 -16.74 4.08
C ASP A 58 -0.70 -17.64 2.94
N SER A 59 -1.57 -18.01 2.00
CA SER A 59 -1.16 -18.76 0.81
C SER A 59 -0.33 -17.91 -0.15
N GLU A 60 -0.69 -16.63 -0.34
CA GLU A 60 0.08 -15.70 -1.16
C GLU A 60 1.46 -15.39 -0.56
N LEU A 61 1.55 -15.26 0.78
CA LEU A 61 2.82 -15.06 1.47
C LEU A 61 3.82 -16.21 1.27
N ARG A 62 3.35 -17.43 0.93
CA ARG A 62 4.23 -18.56 0.58
C ARG A 62 4.86 -18.44 -0.81
N GLN A 63 4.32 -17.58 -1.66
CA GLN A 63 4.68 -17.45 -3.07
C GLN A 63 5.52 -16.19 -3.36
N VAL A 64 5.91 -15.45 -2.32
CA VAL A 64 6.75 -14.24 -2.47
C VAL A 64 8.11 -14.65 -3.02
N ASP A 65 8.50 -14.07 -4.15
CA ASP A 65 9.79 -14.29 -4.81
C ASP A 65 10.78 -13.15 -4.53
N GLU A 66 11.99 -13.25 -5.07
CA GLU A 66 13.06 -12.26 -4.86
C GLU A 66 12.73 -10.88 -5.47
N GLY A 67 11.86 -10.83 -6.47
CA GLY A 67 11.40 -9.61 -7.13
C GLY A 67 10.22 -8.95 -6.46
N SER A 68 9.65 -9.57 -5.41
CA SER A 68 8.45 -9.15 -4.72
C SER A 68 8.72 -8.78 -3.26
N LEU A 69 7.95 -7.85 -2.72
CA LEU A 69 8.04 -7.40 -1.33
C LEU A 69 6.66 -7.41 -0.71
N GLN A 70 6.55 -7.96 0.49
CA GLN A 70 5.36 -7.86 1.32
C GLN A 70 5.76 -7.38 2.71
N LEU A 71 5.18 -6.28 3.15
CA LEU A 71 5.43 -5.66 4.45
C LEU A 71 4.15 -5.56 5.27
N VAL A 72 4.29 -5.65 6.57
CA VAL A 72 3.23 -5.30 7.53
C VAL A 72 3.70 -4.20 8.46
N ALA A 73 2.75 -3.35 8.86
CA ALA A 73 2.92 -2.39 9.95
C ALA A 73 2.23 -2.94 11.18
N GLU A 74 2.93 -2.92 12.32
CA GLU A 74 2.42 -3.36 13.61
C GLU A 74 2.34 -2.18 14.60
N VAL A 75 1.30 -2.18 15.39
CA VAL A 75 1.13 -1.35 16.59
C VAL A 75 0.68 -2.28 17.70
N ASP A 76 1.37 -2.25 18.85
CA ASP A 76 1.08 -3.12 20.01
C ASP A 76 0.95 -4.60 19.62
N ASP A 77 1.91 -5.11 18.82
CA ASP A 77 1.96 -6.46 18.28
C ASP A 77 0.77 -6.86 17.39
N GLN A 78 -0.03 -5.90 16.94
CA GLN A 78 -1.14 -6.13 16.02
C GLN A 78 -0.80 -5.62 14.63
N VAL A 79 -1.02 -6.44 13.60
CA VAL A 79 -0.91 -5.99 12.20
C VAL A 79 -2.06 -5.02 11.90
N VAL A 80 -1.71 -3.77 11.63
CA VAL A 80 -2.63 -2.66 11.35
C VAL A 80 -2.57 -2.15 9.92
N GLY A 81 -1.55 -2.55 9.16
CA GLY A 81 -1.38 -2.18 7.76
C GLY A 81 -0.56 -3.20 6.99
N TRP A 82 -0.69 -3.16 5.68
CA TRP A 82 0.01 -4.06 4.75
C TRP A 82 0.35 -3.32 3.47
N LEU A 83 1.50 -3.67 2.89
CA LEU A 83 1.96 -3.20 1.59
C LEU A 83 2.48 -4.37 0.79
N ALA A 84 2.09 -4.43 -0.49
CA ALA A 84 2.68 -5.30 -1.50
C ALA A 84 3.32 -4.47 -2.60
N ALA A 85 4.52 -4.87 -3.01
CA ALA A 85 5.24 -4.22 -4.09
C ALA A 85 6.09 -5.23 -4.86
N ARG A 86 6.51 -4.85 -6.07
CA ARG A 86 7.42 -5.65 -6.90
C ARG A 86 8.38 -4.77 -7.69
N ILE A 87 9.45 -5.38 -8.15
CA ILE A 87 10.36 -4.78 -9.12
C ILE A 87 9.89 -5.14 -10.53
N GLU A 88 9.79 -4.12 -11.36
CA GLU A 88 9.63 -4.29 -12.82
C GLU A 88 10.94 -3.95 -13.51
N GLU A 89 11.49 -4.93 -14.21
CA GLU A 89 12.70 -4.77 -15.01
C GLU A 89 12.45 -3.94 -16.29
N PRO A 90 13.49 -3.33 -16.87
CA PRO A 90 13.36 -2.65 -18.16
C PRO A 90 12.83 -3.58 -19.25
N ILE A 91 11.90 -3.09 -20.06
CA ILE A 91 11.38 -3.89 -21.16
C ILE A 91 12.36 -3.92 -22.36
N PRO A 92 12.39 -5.02 -23.15
CA PRO A 92 13.10 -5.03 -24.41
C PRO A 92 12.59 -3.89 -25.33
N ASN A 93 13.50 -3.27 -26.07
CA ASN A 93 13.19 -2.15 -26.98
C ASN A 93 12.56 -0.91 -26.29
N ALA A 94 12.92 -0.64 -25.05
CA ALA A 94 12.47 0.55 -24.30
C ALA A 94 12.75 1.86 -25.08
N SER A 95 13.79 1.90 -25.90
CA SER A 95 14.12 3.06 -26.76
C SER A 95 13.06 3.36 -27.84
N ALA A 96 12.18 2.40 -28.16
CA ALA A 96 11.06 2.59 -29.07
C ALA A 96 9.77 3.09 -28.39
N GLN A 97 9.80 3.28 -27.06
CA GLN A 97 8.65 3.77 -26.30
C GLN A 97 8.58 5.29 -26.29
N LEU A 98 7.36 5.83 -26.18
CA LEU A 98 7.12 7.28 -26.09
C LEU A 98 7.59 7.87 -24.76
N THR A 99 7.60 7.06 -23.69
CA THR A 99 8.07 7.46 -22.35
C THR A 99 9.38 6.78 -22.02
N ARG A 100 10.16 7.37 -21.11
CA ARG A 100 11.47 6.84 -20.69
C ARG A 100 11.38 5.72 -19.65
N GLU A 101 10.31 5.73 -18.84
CA GLU A 101 10.14 4.84 -17.69
C GLU A 101 10.27 3.34 -18.02
N PRO A 102 9.76 2.83 -19.17
CA PRO A 102 9.95 1.43 -19.53
C PRO A 102 11.41 0.98 -19.68
N GLY A 103 12.35 1.91 -19.84
CA GLY A 103 13.80 1.66 -19.86
C GLY A 103 14.46 1.63 -18.48
N TRP A 104 13.71 1.82 -17.42
CA TRP A 104 14.22 1.86 -16.04
C TRP A 104 13.74 0.66 -15.24
N VAL A 105 14.53 0.29 -14.22
CA VAL A 105 14.04 -0.56 -13.13
C VAL A 105 13.06 0.26 -12.31
N ARG A 106 11.88 -0.28 -12.04
CA ARG A 106 10.77 0.40 -11.38
C ARG A 106 10.32 -0.37 -10.15
N LEU A 107 10.06 0.34 -9.07
CA LEU A 107 9.28 -0.17 -7.95
C LEU A 107 7.80 0.05 -8.26
N VAL A 108 7.00 -1.00 -8.28
CA VAL A 108 5.54 -0.91 -8.41
C VAL A 108 4.92 -1.32 -7.09
N VAL A 109 4.19 -0.40 -6.47
CA VAL A 109 3.40 -0.68 -5.27
C VAL A 109 2.02 -1.12 -5.72
N ASP A 110 1.72 -2.40 -5.52
CA ASP A 110 0.47 -3.03 -5.96
C ASP A 110 -0.68 -2.77 -4.99
N ALA A 111 -0.34 -2.64 -3.69
CA ALA A 111 -1.31 -2.33 -2.66
C ALA A 111 -0.64 -1.65 -1.46
N LEU A 112 -1.36 -0.73 -0.84
CA LEU A 112 -1.06 -0.14 0.46
C LEU A 112 -2.38 0.08 1.20
N VAL A 113 -2.57 -0.63 2.29
CA VAL A 113 -3.77 -0.53 3.13
C VAL A 113 -3.40 -0.40 4.60
N VAL A 114 -4.14 0.44 5.32
CA VAL A 114 -4.03 0.62 6.77
C VAL A 114 -5.45 0.67 7.33
N GLN A 115 -5.69 0.00 8.46
CA GLN A 115 -6.98 0.06 9.16
C GLN A 115 -7.32 1.52 9.50
N GLN A 116 -8.59 1.92 9.32
CA GLN A 116 -9.03 3.33 9.45
C GLN A 116 -8.70 3.91 10.83
N GLU A 117 -8.86 3.13 11.90
CA GLU A 117 -8.55 3.54 13.27
C GLU A 117 -7.06 3.87 13.50
N HIS A 118 -6.20 3.42 12.61
CA HIS A 118 -4.74 3.68 12.64
C HIS A 118 -4.28 4.69 11.59
N TRP A 119 -5.20 5.35 10.90
CA TRP A 119 -4.83 6.40 9.95
C TRP A 119 -4.22 7.61 10.64
N ARG A 120 -3.37 8.33 9.93
CA ARG A 120 -2.64 9.52 10.41
C ARG A 120 -1.66 9.29 11.56
N HIS A 121 -1.42 8.03 11.93
CA HIS A 121 -0.41 7.66 12.93
C HIS A 121 0.92 7.19 12.33
N GLY A 122 1.13 7.39 11.02
CA GLY A 122 2.40 7.15 10.35
C GLY A 122 2.56 5.78 9.70
N ALA A 123 1.67 4.81 9.93
CA ALA A 123 1.81 3.44 9.43
C ALA A 123 1.95 3.38 7.89
N GLY A 124 1.10 4.10 7.14
CA GLY A 124 1.18 4.13 5.68
C GLY A 124 2.48 4.73 5.16
N GLY A 125 2.94 5.83 5.77
CA GLY A 125 4.24 6.44 5.41
C GLY A 125 5.41 5.51 5.69
N ALA A 126 5.45 4.89 6.88
CA ALA A 126 6.52 3.96 7.25
C ALA A 126 6.59 2.73 6.32
N LEU A 127 5.43 2.18 5.90
CA LEU A 127 5.36 1.10 4.91
C LEU A 127 5.93 1.54 3.56
N LEU A 128 5.54 2.71 3.08
CA LEU A 128 5.97 3.21 1.78
C LEU A 128 7.45 3.58 1.78
N ASP A 129 7.96 4.23 2.82
CA ASP A 129 9.38 4.53 3.00
C ASP A 129 10.26 3.26 3.01
N ALA A 130 9.78 2.20 3.67
CA ALA A 130 10.45 0.91 3.68
C ALA A 130 10.47 0.25 2.30
N ALA A 131 9.34 0.30 1.57
CA ALA A 131 9.26 -0.22 0.20
C ALA A 131 10.15 0.55 -0.76
N GLU A 132 10.18 1.88 -0.67
CA GLU A 132 11.08 2.72 -1.48
C GLU A 132 12.56 2.44 -1.20
N THR A 133 12.91 2.24 0.07
CA THR A 133 14.27 1.87 0.48
C THR A 133 14.67 0.53 -0.12
N TRP A 134 13.78 -0.46 -0.08
CA TRP A 134 14.00 -1.74 -0.73
C TRP A 134 14.11 -1.59 -2.26
N GLY A 135 13.21 -0.82 -2.89
CA GLY A 135 13.25 -0.56 -4.33
C GLY A 135 14.59 0.06 -4.76
N ARG A 136 15.08 1.06 -4.03
CA ARG A 136 16.41 1.68 -4.29
C ARG A 136 17.54 0.66 -4.18
N SER A 137 17.48 -0.25 -3.20
CA SER A 137 18.48 -1.32 -3.05
C SER A 137 18.47 -2.33 -4.21
N ARG A 138 17.35 -2.41 -4.95
CA ARG A 138 17.17 -3.24 -6.16
C ARG A 138 17.42 -2.45 -7.46
N GLY A 139 17.91 -1.20 -7.36
CA GLY A 139 18.22 -0.35 -8.51
C GLY A 139 17.02 0.36 -9.13
N ALA A 140 15.87 0.41 -8.44
CA ALA A 140 14.72 1.15 -8.94
C ALA A 140 15.01 2.65 -9.02
N HIS A 141 14.70 3.26 -10.17
CA HIS A 141 14.86 4.67 -10.45
C HIS A 141 13.59 5.48 -10.15
N VAL A 142 12.45 4.83 -10.19
CA VAL A 142 11.15 5.42 -9.90
C VAL A 142 10.30 4.44 -9.10
N ALA A 143 9.43 4.98 -8.25
CA ALA A 143 8.33 4.26 -7.63
C ALA A 143 7.03 4.65 -8.33
N ARG A 144 6.17 3.67 -8.57
CA ARG A 144 4.87 3.83 -9.23
C ARG A 144 3.79 3.15 -8.41
N LEU A 145 2.64 3.81 -8.33
CA LEU A 145 1.42 3.27 -7.75
C LEU A 145 0.21 3.92 -8.45
N ASP A 146 -0.95 3.36 -8.23
CA ASP A 146 -2.21 4.00 -8.57
C ASP A 146 -3.16 4.04 -7.37
N THR A 147 -4.09 4.99 -7.39
CA THR A 147 -5.12 5.13 -6.38
C THR A 147 -6.40 5.70 -7.00
N TYR A 148 -7.52 5.47 -6.34
CA TYR A 148 -8.80 6.05 -6.77
C TYR A 148 -8.75 7.58 -6.69
N ILE A 149 -8.96 8.24 -7.84
CA ILE A 149 -8.84 9.69 -7.97
C ILE A 149 -9.83 10.46 -7.08
N GLY A 150 -10.98 9.87 -6.77
CA GLY A 150 -12.00 10.43 -5.87
C GLY A 150 -11.70 10.28 -4.38
N SER A 151 -10.57 9.66 -3.99
CA SER A 151 -10.24 9.47 -2.58
C SER A 151 -9.73 10.76 -1.93
N PRO A 152 -10.46 11.35 -0.96
CA PRO A 152 -10.01 12.55 -0.26
C PRO A 152 -8.89 12.28 0.76
N VAL A 153 -8.52 11.01 0.95
CA VAL A 153 -7.46 10.59 1.88
C VAL A 153 -6.21 10.16 1.12
N SER A 154 -6.36 9.25 0.14
CA SER A 154 -5.22 8.65 -0.55
C SER A 154 -4.51 9.63 -1.47
N VAL A 155 -5.24 10.46 -2.20
CA VAL A 155 -4.63 11.43 -3.14
C VAL A 155 -3.75 12.43 -2.40
N PRO A 156 -4.22 13.16 -1.34
CA PRO A 156 -3.34 14.07 -0.58
C PRO A 156 -2.22 13.33 0.16
N PHE A 157 -2.45 12.08 0.59
CA PHE A 157 -1.39 11.29 1.22
C PHE A 157 -0.21 11.09 0.26
N TYR A 158 -0.46 10.68 -0.97
CA TYR A 158 0.62 10.47 -1.94
C TYR A 158 1.24 11.78 -2.42
N GLU A 159 0.45 12.80 -2.71
CA GLU A 159 0.96 14.06 -3.25
C GLU A 159 1.64 14.94 -2.18
N ASP A 160 0.89 15.28 -1.14
CA ASP A 160 1.33 16.30 -0.19
C ASP A 160 2.30 15.74 0.85
N ARG A 161 2.13 14.46 1.23
CA ARG A 161 2.94 13.86 2.29
C ARG A 161 4.10 13.04 1.77
N MET A 162 3.89 12.24 0.70
CA MET A 162 4.90 11.33 0.18
C MET A 162 5.63 11.86 -1.06
N GLY A 163 5.18 13.00 -1.61
CA GLY A 163 5.87 13.69 -2.72
C GLY A 163 5.71 13.02 -4.08
N TYR A 164 4.68 12.21 -4.27
CA TYR A 164 4.37 11.62 -5.56
C TYR A 164 3.71 12.63 -6.49
N GLU A 165 4.01 12.54 -7.78
CA GLU A 165 3.40 13.35 -8.83
C GLU A 165 2.39 12.54 -9.64
N ARG A 166 1.26 13.15 -10.00
CA ARG A 166 0.31 12.52 -10.93
C ARG A 166 0.91 12.41 -12.32
N ARG A 167 0.86 11.22 -12.91
CA ARG A 167 1.45 10.96 -14.23
C ARG A 167 0.46 10.41 -15.25
N ALA A 168 -0.62 9.80 -14.81
CA ALA A 168 -1.60 9.19 -15.70
C ALA A 168 -3.02 9.34 -15.15
N ILE A 169 -3.99 9.28 -16.05
CA ILE A 169 -5.41 9.19 -15.72
C ILE A 169 -5.94 7.93 -16.38
N VAL A 170 -6.65 7.12 -15.64
CA VAL A 170 -7.34 5.92 -16.15
C VAL A 170 -8.76 6.30 -16.52
N PHE A 171 -9.18 5.97 -17.74
CA PHE A 171 -10.55 6.13 -18.22
C PHE A 171 -11.22 4.75 -18.30
N GLN A 172 -12.43 4.64 -17.80
CA GLN A 172 -13.24 3.42 -17.87
C GLN A 172 -14.60 3.75 -18.50
N LYS A 173 -15.12 2.82 -19.30
CA LYS A 173 -16.47 2.91 -19.87
C LYS A 173 -17.10 1.52 -19.86
N GLN A 174 -18.31 1.42 -19.37
CA GLN A 174 -19.12 0.21 -19.52
C GLN A 174 -19.58 0.09 -20.98
N LEU A 175 -19.46 -1.11 -21.58
CA LEU A 175 -19.84 -1.41 -22.96
C LEU A 175 -21.19 -2.11 -23.05
#